data_a65321ecadd8c6a20c7b498e1e7c0fbd
#
_entry.id   a65321ecadd8c6a20c7b498e1e7c0fbd
#
_cell.length_a   1.000
_cell.length_b   1.000
_cell.length_c   1.000
_cell.angle_alpha   90.00
_cell.angle_beta   90.00
_cell.angle_gamma   90.00
#
_symmetry.space_group_name_H-M   'P 1'
#
loop_
_entity.id
_entity.type
_entity.pdbx_description
1 polymer ?
#
loop_
_entity_poly.entity_id
_entity_poly.type
_entity_poly.pdbx_seq_one_letter_code
_entity_poly.pdbx_strand_id
1 'polypeptide(L)'
;MLEHGTPEELGLSSSRLDRLTDWLNQQVESERLAGASTMVCRNGRIGYLESAGQSDLENGKPFDASTIVRIFSMTKPITSVAAMMLYEEGRYQLDDPVAKYLPEFTDTKVWKGEGSLENVEDQTSPMLVKHLFMHTSGLTYGFMNANVVEIRSTAIRK
;
A
#
# COMPACT_ATOMS: atom_id res chain seq x y z
N MET A 1 -16.32 -13.63 -7.83
CA MET A 1 -16.87 -12.25 -7.67
C MET A 1 -17.69 -12.26 -6.40
N LEU A 2 -17.62 -11.25 -5.55
CA LEU A 2 -18.45 -11.20 -4.34
C LEU A 2 -19.92 -11.01 -4.74
N GLU A 3 -20.83 -11.70 -4.03
CA GLU A 3 -22.27 -11.54 -4.22
C GLU A 3 -22.74 -10.20 -3.65
N HIS A 4 -23.79 -9.65 -4.23
CA HIS A 4 -24.46 -8.47 -3.70
C HIS A 4 -25.60 -8.88 -2.74
N GLY A 5 -25.87 -8.04 -1.76
CA GLY A 5 -27.01 -8.13 -0.87
C GLY A 5 -27.59 -6.74 -0.62
N THR A 6 -28.85 -6.67 -0.19
CA THR A 6 -29.38 -5.39 0.24
C THR A 6 -28.71 -4.97 1.56
N PRO A 7 -28.54 -3.66 1.81
CA PRO A 7 -27.97 -3.18 3.07
C PRO A 7 -28.66 -3.78 4.29
N GLU A 8 -29.99 -3.82 4.29
CA GLU A 8 -30.81 -4.28 5.41
C GLU A 8 -30.62 -5.79 5.69
N GLU A 9 -30.55 -6.63 4.66
CA GLU A 9 -30.21 -8.07 4.82
C GLU A 9 -28.85 -8.29 5.47
N LEU A 10 -27.94 -7.36 5.25
CA LEU A 10 -26.60 -7.38 5.81
C LEU A 10 -26.49 -6.66 7.16
N GLY A 11 -27.62 -6.18 7.72
CA GLY A 11 -27.63 -5.42 8.96
C GLY A 11 -26.94 -4.06 8.85
N LEU A 12 -26.92 -3.49 7.66
CA LEU A 12 -26.52 -2.12 7.35
C LEU A 12 -27.78 -1.24 7.25
N SER A 13 -27.62 0.07 7.27
CA SER A 13 -28.71 1.03 7.10
C SER A 13 -28.50 1.82 5.82
N SER A 14 -29.40 1.70 4.86
CA SER A 14 -29.38 2.46 3.60
C SER A 14 -29.26 3.95 3.87
N SER A 15 -30.06 4.52 4.78
CA SER A 15 -30.03 5.95 5.11
C SER A 15 -28.70 6.43 5.74
N ARG A 16 -27.89 5.52 6.31
CA ARG A 16 -26.56 5.84 6.77
C ARG A 16 -25.53 5.72 5.65
N LEU A 17 -25.75 4.81 4.72
CA LEU A 17 -24.90 4.65 3.53
C LEU A 17 -25.07 5.82 2.56
N ASP A 18 -26.24 6.45 2.50
CA ASP A 18 -26.48 7.67 1.70
C ASP A 18 -25.47 8.77 2.07
N ARG A 19 -25.03 8.85 3.33
CA ARG A 19 -23.98 9.79 3.76
C ARG A 19 -22.64 9.52 3.08
N LEU A 20 -22.32 8.27 2.72
CA LEU A 20 -21.11 7.94 1.97
C LEU A 20 -21.26 8.41 0.52
N THR A 21 -22.45 8.25 -0.05
CA THR A 21 -22.77 8.75 -1.39
C THR A 21 -22.62 10.28 -1.45
N ASP A 22 -23.23 10.98 -0.48
CA ASP A 22 -23.15 12.45 -0.38
C ASP A 22 -21.68 12.90 -0.24
N TRP A 23 -20.93 12.25 0.66
CA TRP A 23 -19.52 12.54 0.86
C TRP A 23 -18.69 12.30 -0.41
N LEU A 24 -18.91 11.17 -1.10
CA LEU A 24 -18.23 10.82 -2.33
C LEU A 24 -18.45 11.88 -3.42
N ASN A 25 -19.72 12.27 -3.62
CA ASN A 25 -20.09 13.31 -4.59
C ASN A 25 -19.44 14.64 -4.22
N GLN A 26 -19.45 15.02 -2.95
CA GLN A 26 -18.80 16.25 -2.48
C GLN A 26 -17.29 16.29 -2.76
N GLN A 27 -16.59 15.13 -2.65
CA GLN A 27 -15.15 15.09 -2.97
C GLN A 27 -14.89 15.35 -4.46
N VAL A 28 -15.77 14.85 -5.34
CA VAL A 28 -15.68 15.06 -6.78
C VAL A 28 -16.11 16.49 -7.16
N GLU A 29 -17.24 16.98 -6.65
CA GLU A 29 -17.74 18.33 -6.92
C GLU A 29 -16.78 19.44 -6.44
N SER A 30 -16.08 19.19 -5.34
CA SER A 30 -15.05 20.12 -4.82
C SER A 30 -13.67 19.96 -5.51
N GLU A 31 -13.60 19.17 -6.58
CA GLU A 31 -12.38 18.90 -7.37
C GLU A 31 -11.21 18.33 -6.55
N ARG A 32 -11.47 17.78 -5.35
CA ARG A 32 -10.45 17.09 -4.55
C ARG A 32 -10.05 15.76 -5.15
N LEU A 33 -11.00 15.06 -5.79
CA LEU A 33 -10.81 13.80 -6.48
C LEU A 33 -11.41 13.90 -7.88
N ALA A 34 -10.69 13.41 -8.88
CA ALA A 34 -11.21 13.30 -10.23
C ALA A 34 -12.35 12.26 -10.32
N GLY A 35 -12.19 11.16 -9.59
CA GLY A 35 -13.17 10.10 -9.46
C GLY A 35 -12.77 9.15 -8.34
N ALA A 36 -13.74 8.45 -7.78
CA ALA A 36 -13.53 7.45 -6.72
C ALA A 36 -14.68 6.47 -6.64
N SER A 37 -14.43 5.33 -6.00
CA SER A 37 -15.44 4.35 -5.59
C SER A 37 -15.36 4.09 -4.10
N THR A 38 -16.52 3.85 -3.50
CA THR A 38 -16.64 3.40 -2.11
C THR A 38 -17.41 2.11 -2.06
N MET A 39 -16.94 1.14 -1.26
CA MET A 39 -17.56 -0.17 -1.12
C MET A 39 -17.64 -0.55 0.35
N VAL A 40 -18.78 -1.10 0.78
CA VAL A 40 -18.96 -1.72 2.09
C VAL A 40 -19.36 -3.17 1.92
N CYS A 41 -18.54 -4.07 2.46
CA CYS A 41 -18.80 -5.50 2.48
C CYS A 41 -19.10 -5.96 3.91
N ARG A 42 -20.03 -6.89 4.06
CA ARG A 42 -20.30 -7.59 5.29
C ARG A 42 -20.67 -9.04 5.01
N ASN A 43 -20.16 -9.96 5.84
CA ASN A 43 -20.39 -11.41 5.69
C ASN A 43 -20.06 -11.94 4.27
N GLY A 44 -18.97 -11.42 3.65
CA GLY A 44 -18.56 -11.84 2.30
C GLY A 44 -19.45 -11.33 1.16
N ARG A 45 -20.40 -10.44 1.42
CA ARG A 45 -21.30 -9.85 0.41
C ARG A 45 -21.16 -8.33 0.36
N ILE A 46 -21.35 -7.77 -0.83
CA ILE A 46 -21.34 -6.32 -1.07
C ILE A 46 -22.71 -5.76 -0.70
N GLY A 47 -22.77 -4.92 0.33
CA GLY A 47 -24.00 -4.24 0.74
C GLY A 47 -24.10 -2.80 0.24
N TYR A 48 -23.00 -2.26 -0.27
CA TYR A 48 -22.96 -0.91 -0.83
C TYR A 48 -21.77 -0.80 -1.78
N LEU A 49 -21.98 -0.22 -2.94
CA LEU A 49 -20.95 0.07 -3.94
C LEU A 49 -21.40 1.25 -4.78
N GLU A 50 -20.75 2.38 -4.61
CA GLU A 50 -21.02 3.59 -5.38
C GLU A 50 -19.74 4.16 -5.95
N SER A 51 -19.87 4.79 -7.11
CA SER A 51 -18.77 5.44 -7.82
C SER A 51 -19.22 6.81 -8.31
N ALA A 52 -18.30 7.76 -8.30
CA ALA A 52 -18.53 9.11 -8.79
C ALA A 52 -17.30 9.67 -9.53
N GLY A 53 -17.52 10.64 -10.41
CA GLY A 53 -16.48 11.33 -11.14
C GLY A 53 -15.98 10.61 -12.38
N GLN A 54 -14.74 10.90 -12.77
CA GLN A 54 -14.15 10.45 -14.02
C GLN A 54 -12.80 9.78 -13.78
N SER A 55 -12.53 8.71 -14.53
CA SER A 55 -11.24 8.03 -14.59
C SER A 55 -10.28 8.70 -15.58
N ASP A 56 -10.82 9.51 -16.51
CA ASP A 56 -10.11 10.30 -17.50
C ASP A 56 -10.87 11.61 -17.73
N LEU A 57 -10.34 12.70 -17.17
CA LEU A 57 -10.95 14.03 -17.26
C LEU A 57 -10.94 14.58 -18.68
N GLU A 58 -9.90 14.29 -19.46
CA GLU A 58 -9.74 14.83 -20.81
C GLU A 58 -10.78 14.25 -21.77
N ASN A 59 -11.06 12.94 -21.63
CA ASN A 59 -11.98 12.21 -22.50
C ASN A 59 -13.38 12.02 -21.86
N GLY A 60 -13.62 12.54 -20.67
CA GLY A 60 -14.89 12.41 -19.97
C GLY A 60 -15.27 10.99 -19.61
N LYS A 61 -14.28 10.08 -19.43
CA LYS A 61 -14.53 8.68 -19.12
C LYS A 61 -14.97 8.54 -17.66
N PRO A 62 -16.15 7.93 -17.39
CA PRO A 62 -16.62 7.78 -16.02
C PRO A 62 -15.69 6.91 -15.18
N PHE A 63 -15.64 7.18 -13.87
CA PHE A 63 -15.06 6.30 -12.88
C PHE A 63 -16.10 5.31 -12.41
N ASP A 64 -15.77 4.02 -12.44
CA ASP A 64 -16.65 2.94 -12.01
C ASP A 64 -15.88 1.85 -11.25
N ALA A 65 -16.59 0.84 -10.75
CA ALA A 65 -16.01 -0.27 -9.99
C ALA A 65 -15.05 -1.15 -10.82
N SER A 66 -15.06 -1.03 -12.14
CA SER A 66 -14.15 -1.76 -13.05
C SER A 66 -12.89 -0.96 -13.38
N THR A 67 -12.81 0.31 -12.95
CA THR A 67 -11.67 1.18 -13.22
C THR A 67 -10.40 0.64 -12.56
N ILE A 68 -9.36 0.44 -13.37
CA ILE A 68 -8.06 -0.03 -12.88
C ILE A 68 -7.29 1.15 -12.30
N VAL A 69 -6.90 1.03 -11.03
CA VAL A 69 -6.19 2.07 -10.30
C VAL A 69 -4.88 1.55 -9.70
N ARG A 70 -3.96 2.46 -9.42
CA ARG A 70 -2.77 2.14 -8.63
C ARG A 70 -3.16 2.13 -7.16
N ILE A 71 -3.06 0.97 -6.51
CA ILE A 71 -3.43 0.81 -5.09
C ILE A 71 -2.32 1.20 -4.10
N PHE A 72 -1.15 1.61 -4.61
CA PHE A 72 0.00 2.06 -3.81
C PHE A 72 0.30 1.14 -2.61
N SER A 73 0.30 1.69 -1.40
CA SER A 73 0.64 0.94 -0.17
C SER A 73 -0.33 -0.18 0.19
N MET A 74 -1.53 -0.21 -0.38
CA MET A 74 -2.45 -1.35 -0.25
C MET A 74 -1.92 -2.61 -0.93
N THR A 75 -0.88 -2.51 -1.75
CA THR A 75 -0.11 -3.65 -2.27
C THR A 75 0.58 -4.45 -1.15
N LYS A 76 0.97 -3.80 -0.04
CA LYS A 76 1.71 -4.43 1.06
C LYS A 76 0.97 -5.61 1.71
N PRO A 77 -0.31 -5.48 2.11
CA PRO A 77 -1.06 -6.62 2.63
C PRO A 77 -1.11 -7.80 1.66
N ILE A 78 -1.32 -7.54 0.36
CA ILE A 78 -1.38 -8.57 -0.67
C ILE A 78 -0.03 -9.29 -0.77
N THR A 79 1.07 -8.54 -0.84
CA THR A 79 2.43 -9.09 -0.86
C THR A 79 2.72 -9.87 0.43
N SER A 80 2.28 -9.36 1.59
CA SER A 80 2.45 -10.04 2.87
C SER A 80 1.72 -11.38 2.92
N VAL A 81 0.48 -11.45 2.41
CA VAL A 81 -0.26 -12.71 2.31
C VAL A 81 0.48 -13.71 1.42
N ALA A 82 0.94 -13.28 0.23
CA ALA A 82 1.71 -14.14 -0.66
C ALA A 82 2.99 -14.67 0.00
N ALA A 83 3.70 -13.81 0.75
CA ALA A 83 4.87 -14.22 1.50
C ALA A 83 4.51 -15.20 2.63
N MET A 84 3.42 -14.96 3.37
CA MET A 84 2.98 -15.88 4.43
C MET A 84 2.55 -17.25 3.90
N MET A 85 2.05 -17.36 2.66
CA MET A 85 1.81 -18.65 2.01
C MET A 85 3.11 -19.45 1.86
N LEU A 86 4.21 -18.80 1.49
CA LEU A 86 5.53 -19.43 1.42
C LEU A 86 6.07 -19.80 2.81
N TYR A 87 5.75 -19.01 3.84
CA TYR A 87 6.06 -19.32 5.22
C TYR A 87 5.33 -20.60 5.68
N GLU A 88 4.05 -20.75 5.37
CA GLU A 88 3.26 -21.97 5.66
C GLU A 88 3.83 -23.21 4.96
N GLU A 89 4.43 -23.04 3.78
CA GLU A 89 5.17 -24.09 3.06
C GLU A 89 6.57 -24.39 3.66
N GLY A 90 6.98 -23.66 4.69
CA GLY A 90 8.30 -23.82 5.32
C GLY A 90 9.48 -23.34 4.48
N ARG A 91 9.24 -22.46 3.49
CA ARG A 91 10.27 -21.95 2.60
C ARG A 91 11.24 -20.99 3.29
N TYR A 92 10.80 -20.32 4.34
CA TYR A 92 11.61 -19.43 5.16
C TYR A 92 11.06 -19.33 6.58
N GLN A 93 11.86 -18.74 7.47
CA GLN A 93 11.44 -18.40 8.83
C GLN A 93 11.44 -16.88 9.01
N LEU A 94 10.56 -16.38 9.89
CA LEU A 94 10.47 -14.95 10.16
C LEU A 94 11.75 -14.38 10.82
N ASP A 95 12.49 -15.23 11.53
CA ASP A 95 13.77 -14.89 12.16
C ASP A 95 14.98 -15.16 11.25
N ASP A 96 14.78 -15.59 10.01
CA ASP A 96 15.87 -15.71 9.06
C ASP A 96 16.43 -14.32 8.71
N PRO A 97 17.76 -14.17 8.58
CA PRO A 97 18.36 -12.98 8.00
C PRO A 97 17.90 -12.78 6.54
N VAL A 98 17.55 -11.55 6.17
CA VAL A 98 17.20 -11.19 4.77
C VAL A 98 18.34 -11.55 3.83
N ALA A 99 19.58 -11.40 4.25
CA ALA A 99 20.78 -11.74 3.48
C ALA A 99 20.87 -13.23 3.07
N LYS A 100 20.16 -14.12 3.77
CA LYS A 100 20.06 -15.54 3.39
C LYS A 100 19.39 -15.71 2.02
N TYR A 101 18.50 -14.82 1.65
CA TYR A 101 17.72 -14.85 0.41
C TYR A 101 18.17 -13.79 -0.59
N LEU A 102 18.62 -12.65 -0.08
CA LEU A 102 19.11 -11.50 -0.85
C LEU A 102 20.52 -11.15 -0.35
N PRO A 103 21.59 -11.77 -0.92
CA PRO A 103 22.97 -11.58 -0.49
C PRO A 103 23.45 -10.13 -0.48
N GLU A 104 22.81 -9.25 -1.25
CA GLU A 104 23.10 -7.82 -1.31
C GLU A 104 22.91 -7.13 0.05
N PHE A 105 22.15 -7.75 0.96
CA PHE A 105 21.93 -7.24 2.32
C PHE A 105 22.97 -7.71 3.35
N THR A 106 24.00 -8.48 2.94
CA THR A 106 25.01 -9.01 3.88
C THR A 106 25.81 -7.91 4.55
N ASP A 107 26.26 -6.93 3.78
CA ASP A 107 27.16 -5.86 4.24
C ASP A 107 26.50 -4.47 4.21
N THR A 108 25.19 -4.41 4.41
CA THR A 108 24.47 -3.13 4.48
C THR A 108 24.90 -2.34 5.72
N LYS A 109 25.10 -1.03 5.52
CA LYS A 109 25.46 -0.10 6.59
C LYS A 109 24.26 0.69 7.04
N VAL A 110 24.33 1.21 8.25
CA VAL A 110 23.30 2.09 8.82
C VAL A 110 23.77 3.53 8.72
N TRP A 111 22.99 4.38 8.07
CA TRP A 111 23.27 5.82 8.05
C TRP A 111 22.97 6.43 9.42
N LYS A 112 23.88 7.29 9.92
CA LYS A 112 23.78 7.90 11.26
C LYS A 112 22.74 9.01 11.38
N GLY A 113 21.99 9.29 10.30
CA GLY A 113 20.89 10.24 10.33
C GLY A 113 21.29 11.69 10.08
N GLU A 114 22.58 12.00 9.99
CA GLU A 114 23.10 13.35 9.78
C GLU A 114 24.31 13.38 8.83
N GLY A 115 24.53 14.52 8.20
CA GLY A 115 25.66 14.75 7.29
C GLY A 115 25.57 14.00 5.97
N SER A 116 26.74 13.68 5.39
CA SER A 116 26.84 12.92 4.16
C SER A 116 26.30 11.50 4.32
N LEU A 117 25.83 10.91 3.22
CA LEU A 117 25.42 9.50 3.14
C LEU A 117 26.59 8.52 3.38
N GLU A 118 27.82 9.00 3.35
CA GLU A 118 29.01 8.23 3.74
C GLU A 118 29.18 8.12 5.25
N ASN A 119 28.45 8.94 6.02
CA ASN A 119 28.43 8.87 7.48
C ASN A 119 27.58 7.68 7.95
N VAL A 120 28.17 6.49 7.85
CA VAL A 120 27.53 5.22 8.14
C VAL A 120 28.26 4.47 9.26
N GLU A 121 27.58 3.51 9.84
CA GLU A 121 28.14 2.56 10.81
C GLU A 121 27.68 1.13 10.48
N ASP A 122 28.32 0.16 11.12
CA ASP A 122 27.94 -1.24 10.98
C ASP A 122 26.59 -1.51 11.62
N GLN A 123 25.86 -2.48 11.06
CA GLN A 123 24.66 -2.99 11.71
C GLN A 123 25.01 -3.62 13.05
N THR A 124 24.22 -3.34 14.08
CA THR A 124 24.34 -3.99 15.41
C THR A 124 23.76 -5.40 15.40
N SER A 125 22.88 -5.69 14.45
CA SER A 125 22.24 -7.00 14.24
C SER A 125 21.79 -7.13 12.78
N PRO A 126 21.70 -8.35 12.24
CA PRO A 126 21.23 -8.56 10.88
C PRO A 126 19.77 -8.13 10.73
N MET A 127 19.42 -7.63 9.54
CA MET A 127 18.03 -7.41 9.15
C MET A 127 17.33 -8.76 8.99
N LEU A 128 16.26 -9.00 9.75
CA LEU A 128 15.46 -10.22 9.70
C LEU A 128 14.23 -10.04 8.80
N VAL A 129 13.71 -11.14 8.27
CA VAL A 129 12.49 -11.15 7.43
C VAL A 129 11.31 -10.49 8.15
N LYS A 130 11.11 -10.77 9.43
CA LYS A 130 10.05 -10.14 10.25
C LYS A 130 10.14 -8.61 10.27
N HIS A 131 11.34 -8.03 10.20
CA HIS A 131 11.50 -6.57 10.21
C HIS A 131 10.90 -5.90 8.97
N LEU A 132 10.86 -6.62 7.81
CA LEU A 132 10.19 -6.16 6.60
C LEU A 132 8.67 -6.08 6.80
N PHE A 133 8.07 -7.12 7.39
CA PHE A 133 6.62 -7.15 7.68
C PHE A 133 6.20 -6.10 8.71
N MET A 134 7.06 -5.85 9.70
CA MET A 134 6.79 -4.93 10.81
C MET A 134 7.17 -3.47 10.51
N HIS A 135 7.72 -3.19 9.33
CA HIS A 135 8.27 -1.86 8.97
C HIS A 135 9.38 -1.36 9.92
N THR A 136 10.16 -2.27 10.50
CA THR A 136 11.26 -1.98 11.42
C THR A 136 12.64 -2.30 10.84
N SER A 137 12.72 -2.50 9.53
CA SER A 137 13.95 -2.88 8.82
C SER A 137 14.97 -1.76 8.67
N GLY A 138 14.60 -0.51 8.94
CA GLY A 138 15.44 0.66 8.67
C GLY A 138 15.40 1.15 7.20
N LEU A 139 14.78 0.40 6.30
CA LEU A 139 14.58 0.84 4.92
C LEU A 139 13.61 2.02 4.87
N THR A 140 13.95 3.06 4.11
CA THR A 140 13.16 4.28 4.01
C THR A 140 12.83 4.65 2.58
N TYR A 141 11.91 5.59 2.41
CA TYR A 141 11.57 6.16 1.11
C TYR A 141 12.45 7.36 0.79
N GLY A 142 12.87 7.45 -0.48
CA GLY A 142 13.67 8.56 -0.95
C GLY A 142 13.04 9.95 -0.77
N PHE A 143 11.69 10.05 -0.74
CA PHE A 143 10.99 11.31 -0.55
C PHE A 143 10.85 11.76 0.91
N MET A 144 11.18 10.89 1.87
CA MET A 144 11.08 11.20 3.31
C MET A 144 12.31 11.92 3.86
N ASN A 145 13.45 11.87 3.14
CA ASN A 145 14.69 12.50 3.56
C ASN A 145 15.45 13.00 2.32
N ALA A 146 15.83 14.27 2.32
CA ALA A 146 16.54 14.91 1.20
C ALA A 146 17.84 14.18 0.82
N ASN A 147 18.59 13.70 1.81
CA ASN A 147 19.84 12.96 1.59
C ASN A 147 19.60 11.62 0.87
N VAL A 148 18.46 10.97 1.12
CA VAL A 148 18.08 9.70 0.44
C VAL A 148 17.61 9.95 -1.00
N VAL A 149 17.05 11.12 -1.31
CA VAL A 149 16.69 11.51 -2.70
C VAL A 149 17.93 11.58 -3.57
N GLU A 150 19.06 12.05 -3.03
CA GLU A 150 20.31 12.20 -3.75
C GLU A 150 20.89 10.85 -4.23
N ILE A 151 20.73 9.78 -3.46
CA ILE A 151 21.17 8.42 -3.85
C ILE A 151 20.42 7.93 -5.10
N ARG A 152 19.11 8.16 -5.20
CA ARG A 152 18.33 7.72 -6.36
C ARG A 152 18.79 8.41 -7.65
N SER A 153 19.14 9.66 -7.58
CA SER A 153 19.61 10.41 -8.75
C SER A 153 20.96 9.92 -9.27
N THR A 154 21.80 9.37 -8.39
CA THR A 154 23.15 8.85 -8.72
C THR A 154 23.10 7.39 -9.20
N ALA A 155 22.21 6.56 -8.61
CA ALA A 155 22.06 5.14 -8.98
C ALA A 155 21.38 4.92 -10.35
N ILE A 156 20.53 5.87 -10.79
CA ILE A 156 19.84 5.80 -12.11
C ILE A 156 20.75 6.24 -13.26
N ARG A 157 21.89 6.86 -12.99
CA ARG A 157 22.85 7.33 -14.00
C ARG A 157 23.97 6.36 -14.34
N LYS A 158 23.92 5.14 -13.83
CA LYS A 158 24.79 4.03 -14.22
C LYS A 158 24.00 2.92 -14.89
#